data_5f5abbe5b95bfcb9848dc645b1365c65
#
_entry.id   5f5abbe5b95bfcb9848dc645b1365c65
#
_cell.length_a   1.000
_cell.length_b   1.000
_cell.length_c   1.000
_cell.angle_alpha   90.00
_cell.angle_beta   90.00
_cell.angle_gamma   90.00
#
_symmetry.space_group_name_H-M   'P 1'
#
loop_
_entity.id
_entity.type
_entity.pdbx_description
1 polymer ?
#
loop_
_entity_poly.entity_id
_entity_poly.type
_entity_poly.pdbx_seq_one_letter_code
_entity_poly.pdbx_strand_id
1 'polypeptide(L)'
;MADIFIPTLHTFAMKNPFTGSCGMLRFKIVPNVQMLTPKEVDFDNSSITAEYWHGIFCYEKSTVEGTETFPMTEEGRLAMKAWLEAQV
;
A
#
# COMPACT_ATOMS: atom_id res chain seq x y z
N MET A 1 2.04 -0.49 -20.61
CA MET A 1 2.70 -0.07 -19.37
C MET A 1 1.65 0.19 -18.31
N ALA A 2 1.82 -0.42 -17.14
CA ALA A 2 0.86 -0.27 -16.06
C ALA A 2 1.02 1.09 -15.37
N ASP A 3 -0.09 1.71 -15.02
CA ASP A 3 -0.09 2.96 -14.28
C ASP A 3 -1.06 2.81 -13.11
N ILE A 4 -0.50 2.47 -11.96
CA ILE A 4 -1.28 2.22 -10.74
C ILE A 4 -1.41 3.51 -9.95
N PHE A 5 -2.64 3.83 -9.56
CA PHE A 5 -2.89 4.96 -8.67
C PHE A 5 -2.58 4.55 -7.22
N ILE A 6 -1.76 5.36 -6.55
CA ILE A 6 -1.45 5.19 -5.12
C ILE A 6 -1.78 6.50 -4.41
N PRO A 7 -2.52 6.47 -3.31
CA PRO A 7 -2.82 7.68 -2.54
C PRO A 7 -1.55 8.34 -2.01
N THR A 8 -1.67 9.59 -1.61
CA THR A 8 -0.57 10.32 -1.01
C THR A 8 -0.28 9.83 0.41
N LEU A 9 0.88 10.20 0.93
CA LEU A 9 1.26 9.86 2.31
C LEU A 9 0.24 10.39 3.34
N HIS A 10 -0.38 11.52 3.05
CA HIS A 10 -1.39 12.09 3.95
C HIS A 10 -2.54 11.11 4.18
N THR A 11 -3.01 10.43 3.13
CA THR A 11 -4.06 9.41 3.25
C THR A 11 -3.65 8.29 4.17
N PHE A 12 -2.42 7.80 4.03
CA PHE A 12 -1.91 6.72 4.87
C PHE A 12 -1.66 7.20 6.31
N ALA A 13 -1.20 8.43 6.48
CA ALA A 13 -0.99 9.00 7.81
C ALA A 13 -2.32 9.13 8.59
N MET A 14 -3.43 9.20 7.88
CA MET A 14 -4.77 9.20 8.49
C MET A 14 -5.25 7.80 8.83
N LYS A 15 -4.41 6.78 8.71
CA LYS A 15 -4.71 5.38 9.01
C LYS A 15 -5.76 4.75 8.10
N ASN A 16 -5.87 5.25 6.86
CA ASN A 16 -6.83 4.75 5.89
C ASN A 16 -6.20 3.67 5.02
N PRO A 17 -6.69 2.43 5.04
CA PRO A 17 -6.25 1.43 4.09
C PRO A 17 -6.78 1.75 2.70
N PHE A 18 -6.09 1.27 1.68
CA PHE A 18 -6.45 1.51 0.30
C PHE A 18 -6.47 0.18 -0.46
N THR A 19 -7.51 -0.03 -1.26
CA THR A 19 -7.58 -1.17 -2.17
C THR A 19 -7.73 -0.65 -3.59
N GLY A 20 -7.07 -1.31 -4.52
CA GLY A 20 -7.14 -0.90 -5.91
C GLY A 20 -6.93 -2.07 -6.84
N SER A 21 -6.94 -1.79 -8.14
CA SER A 21 -6.76 -2.80 -9.16
C SER A 21 -6.20 -2.20 -10.44
N CYS A 22 -5.52 -3.05 -11.20
CA CYS A 22 -5.05 -2.70 -12.53
C CYS A 22 -5.09 -3.98 -13.38
N GLY A 23 -6.02 -4.05 -14.33
CA GLY A 23 -6.28 -5.28 -15.05
C GLY A 23 -6.77 -6.37 -14.09
N MET A 24 -6.08 -7.50 -14.09
CA MET A 24 -6.39 -8.60 -13.17
C MET A 24 -5.66 -8.49 -11.84
N LEU A 25 -4.71 -7.55 -11.72
CA LEU A 25 -4.01 -7.31 -10.46
C LEU A 25 -4.93 -6.62 -9.48
N ARG A 26 -4.98 -7.14 -8.27
CA ARG A 26 -5.66 -6.53 -7.13
C ARG A 26 -4.64 -6.29 -6.03
N PHE A 27 -4.79 -5.21 -5.31
CA PHE A 27 -3.85 -4.94 -4.20
C PHE A 27 -4.56 -4.25 -3.05
N LYS A 28 -3.99 -4.44 -1.87
CA LYS A 28 -4.45 -3.81 -0.64
C LYS A 28 -3.24 -3.22 0.06
N ILE A 29 -3.37 -1.98 0.50
CA ILE A 29 -2.30 -1.26 1.18
C ILE A 29 -2.81 -0.87 2.56
N VAL A 30 -2.08 -1.27 3.60
CA VAL A 30 -2.47 -1.00 4.98
C VAL A 30 -1.37 -0.17 5.63
N PRO A 31 -1.66 1.05 6.10
CA PRO A 31 -0.68 1.84 6.82
C PRO A 31 -0.52 1.33 8.25
N ASN A 32 0.71 1.28 8.70
CA ASN A 32 1.06 0.97 10.08
C ASN A 32 1.65 2.23 10.69
N VAL A 33 0.78 3.04 11.29
CA VAL A 33 1.11 4.39 11.74
C VAL A 33 1.54 4.39 13.20
N GLN A 34 2.73 4.94 13.46
CA GLN A 34 3.21 5.20 14.81
C GLN A 34 3.06 6.69 15.08
N MET A 35 2.66 7.03 16.30
CA MET A 35 2.40 8.42 16.66
C MET A 35 3.47 8.92 17.62
N LEU A 36 4.08 10.08 17.33
CA LEU A 36 4.97 10.77 18.25
C LEU A 36 4.16 11.42 19.38
N THR A 37 3.07 12.07 19.00
CA THR A 37 2.12 12.69 19.92
C THR A 37 0.70 12.38 19.42
N PRO A 38 -0.35 12.66 20.20
CA PRO A 38 -1.70 12.49 19.70
C PRO A 38 -2.03 13.23 18.40
N LYS A 39 -1.18 14.19 18.00
CA LYS A 39 -1.41 15.02 16.81
C LYS A 39 -0.33 14.87 15.74
N GLU A 40 0.77 14.15 16.02
CA GLU A 40 1.90 14.06 15.11
C GLU A 40 2.23 12.60 14.79
N VAL A 41 2.39 12.33 13.51
CA VAL A 41 2.78 10.99 13.03
C VAL A 41 4.29 10.88 13.00
N ASP A 42 4.81 9.78 13.51
CA ASP A 42 6.22 9.45 13.40
C ASP A 42 6.47 8.69 12.10
N PHE A 43 6.79 9.44 11.04
CA PHE A 43 7.01 8.84 9.72
C PHE A 43 8.25 7.93 9.70
N ASP A 44 9.22 8.19 10.55
CA ASP A 44 10.45 7.37 10.60
C ASP A 44 10.17 5.96 11.13
N ASN A 45 9.21 5.82 12.03
CA ASN A 45 8.84 4.54 12.62
C ASN A 45 7.54 3.95 12.05
N SER A 46 6.92 4.67 11.11
CA SER A 46 5.72 4.19 10.45
C SER A 46 6.07 3.46 9.16
N SER A 47 5.19 2.56 8.74
CA SER A 47 5.39 1.79 7.52
C SER A 47 4.09 1.60 6.77
N ILE A 48 4.18 1.17 5.52
CA ILE A 48 3.04 0.79 4.71
C ILE A 48 3.27 -0.64 4.20
N THR A 49 2.26 -1.49 4.38
CA THR A 49 2.33 -2.87 3.93
C THR A 49 1.42 -3.04 2.72
N ALA A 50 1.99 -3.51 1.61
CA ALA A 50 1.25 -3.76 0.38
C ALA A 50 1.15 -5.26 0.16
N GLU A 51 -0.05 -5.71 -0.22
CA GLU A 51 -0.32 -7.10 -0.56
C GLU A 51 -0.98 -7.12 -1.93
N TYR A 52 -0.70 -8.13 -2.73
CA TYR A 52 -1.31 -8.23 -4.05
C TYR A 52 -1.78 -9.66 -4.34
N TRP A 53 -2.74 -9.75 -5.25
CA TRP A 53 -3.21 -11.03 -5.81
C TRP A 53 -3.76 -10.76 -7.21
N HIS A 54 -3.97 -11.83 -7.97
CA HIS A 54 -4.57 -11.73 -9.29
C HIS A 54 -5.91 -12.46 -9.30
N GLY A 55 -6.88 -11.93 -10.04
CA GLY A 55 -8.17 -12.55 -10.19
C GLY A 55 -9.30 -11.55 -10.02
N ILE A 56 -10.53 -12.09 -10.04
CA ILE A 56 -11.75 -11.28 -9.94
C ILE A 56 -12.32 -11.27 -8.53
N PHE A 57 -11.74 -12.07 -7.61
CA PHE A 57 -12.27 -12.17 -6.25
C PHE A 57 -11.68 -11.09 -5.35
N CYS A 58 -12.42 -10.73 -4.31
CA CYS A 58 -11.95 -9.80 -3.31
C CYS A 58 -10.89 -10.45 -2.40
N TYR A 59 -10.26 -9.62 -1.57
CA TYR A 59 -9.19 -10.06 -0.66
C TYR A 59 -9.56 -11.30 0.15
N GLU A 60 -10.77 -11.34 0.69
CA GLU A 60 -11.21 -12.44 1.56
C GLU A 60 -11.32 -13.78 0.85
N LYS A 61 -11.56 -13.76 -0.47
CA LYS A 61 -11.76 -14.97 -1.27
C LYS A 61 -10.56 -15.34 -2.12
N SER A 62 -9.50 -14.53 -2.06
CA SER A 62 -8.31 -14.72 -2.88
C SER A 62 -7.11 -15.04 -2.00
N THR A 63 -6.15 -15.78 -2.56
CA THR A 63 -4.87 -16.02 -1.90
C THR A 63 -3.94 -14.86 -2.25
N VAL A 64 -3.39 -14.21 -1.24
CA VAL A 64 -2.40 -13.15 -1.44
C VAL A 64 -1.13 -13.78 -2.03
N GLU A 65 -0.68 -13.26 -3.17
CA GLU A 65 0.47 -13.79 -3.89
C GLU A 65 1.79 -13.21 -3.40
N GLY A 66 1.76 -11.99 -2.87
CA GLY A 66 2.95 -11.37 -2.34
C GLY A 66 2.63 -10.25 -1.38
N THR A 67 3.55 -10.01 -0.46
CA THR A 67 3.45 -8.98 0.56
C THR A 67 4.80 -8.31 0.72
N GLU A 68 4.81 -7.00 0.84
CA GLU A 68 6.04 -6.23 1.08
C GLU A 68 5.72 -5.04 1.95
N THR A 69 6.68 -4.65 2.79
CA THR A 69 6.55 -3.51 3.69
C THR A 69 7.53 -2.43 3.25
N PHE A 70 7.05 -1.20 3.18
CA PHE A 70 7.83 -0.04 2.76
C PHE A 70 7.79 1.03 3.85
N PRO A 71 8.83 1.86 3.96
CA PRO A 71 8.78 2.99 4.91
C PRO A 71 7.69 3.97 4.50
N MET A 72 7.11 4.65 5.48
CA MET A 72 6.09 5.68 5.22
C MET A 72 6.77 6.99 4.84
N THR A 73 7.42 7.00 3.68
CA THR A 73 8.08 8.15 3.10
C THR A 73 7.69 8.25 1.63
N GLU A 74 7.98 9.38 1.00
CA GLU A 74 7.70 9.52 -0.44
C GLU A 74 8.50 8.51 -1.25
N GLU A 75 9.74 8.25 -0.87
CA GLU A 75 10.56 7.23 -1.53
C GLU A 75 9.95 5.83 -1.36
N GLY A 76 9.48 5.50 -0.15
CA GLY A 76 8.83 4.23 0.12
C GLY A 76 7.54 4.08 -0.66
N ARG A 77 6.75 5.14 -0.75
CA ARG A 77 5.51 5.15 -1.51
C ARG A 77 5.78 4.91 -3.00
N LEU A 78 6.78 5.56 -3.55
CA LEU A 78 7.15 5.38 -4.97
C LEU A 78 7.73 3.99 -5.23
N ALA A 79 8.52 3.45 -4.29
CA ALA A 79 9.05 2.09 -4.39
C ALA A 79 7.91 1.07 -4.35
N MET A 80 6.92 1.27 -3.50
CA MET A 80 5.73 0.41 -3.43
C MET A 80 4.95 0.44 -4.73
N LYS A 81 4.76 1.62 -5.31
CA LYS A 81 4.08 1.78 -6.58
C LYS A 81 4.80 1.00 -7.68
N ALA A 82 6.12 1.14 -7.78
CA ALA A 82 6.92 0.43 -8.76
C ALA A 82 6.86 -1.09 -8.54
N TRP A 83 6.91 -1.53 -7.29
CA TRP A 83 6.82 -2.94 -6.94
C TRP A 83 5.48 -3.53 -7.39
N LEU A 84 4.38 -2.83 -7.14
CA LEU A 84 3.05 -3.26 -7.56
C LEU A 84 2.90 -3.24 -9.09
N GLU A 85 3.43 -2.22 -9.75
CA GLU A 85 3.37 -2.13 -11.21
C GLU A 85 4.13 -3.27 -11.89
N ALA A 86 5.17 -3.77 -11.25
CA ALA A 86 5.92 -4.91 -11.76
C ALA A 86 5.13 -6.23 -11.71
N GLN A 87 4.03 -6.25 -10.97
CA GLN A 87 3.20 -7.46 -10.81
C GLN A 87 2.04 -7.51 -11.80
N VAL A 88 1.80 -6.44 -12.52
CA VAL A 88 0.70 -6.37 -13.50
C VAL A 88 0.93 -7.29 -14.69
#